data_8344edf4ab0511f30aca2ebbf19d8474
#
_entry.id   8344edf4ab0511f30aca2ebbf19d8474
#
_cell.length_a   1.000
_cell.length_b   1.000
_cell.length_c   1.000
_cell.angle_alpha   90.00
_cell.angle_beta   90.00
_cell.angle_gamma   90.00
#
_symmetry.space_group_name_H-M   'P 1'
#
loop_
_entity.id
_entity.type
_entity.pdbx_description
1 polymer ?
#
loop_
_entity_poly.entity_id
_entity_poly.type
_entity_poly.pdbx_seq_one_letter_code
_entity_poly.pdbx_strand_id
1 'polypeptide(L)'
;FAINRDTLNPDTTYVYKNQTVQIYSGTQKSDGLLPTCKNSLFDIILPLMAYLAFFCGLMEVLIISGASEKLAKKLSPFFAQIFPSVPKNHESVSYMTLNFAANFLGLDSAATPFGLKAMESLQTLNPDKDKASDAQIMFMCLHAAGLTLIPTSIIGYRAAANAENPADV
;
A
#
# COMPACT_ATOMS: atom_id res chain seq x y z
N PHE A 1 19.90 -31.96 6.84
CA PHE A 1 19.64 -32.55 5.54
C PHE A 1 19.87 -31.46 4.50
N ALA A 2 21.02 -31.50 3.81
CA ALA A 2 21.31 -30.60 2.72
C ALA A 2 20.64 -31.15 1.45
N ILE A 3 19.60 -30.45 0.97
CA ILE A 3 19.04 -30.76 -0.35
C ILE A 3 20.07 -30.31 -1.38
N ASN A 4 20.62 -31.26 -2.15
CA ASN A 4 21.52 -30.91 -3.23
C ASN A 4 20.76 -30.18 -4.33
N ARG A 5 21.04 -28.90 -4.52
CA ARG A 5 20.36 -28.05 -5.49
C ARG A 5 20.53 -28.51 -6.94
N ASP A 6 21.60 -29.23 -7.22
CA ASP A 6 21.94 -29.68 -8.58
C ASP A 6 21.05 -30.83 -9.09
N THR A 7 20.27 -31.46 -8.21
CA THR A 7 19.36 -32.57 -8.55
C THR A 7 17.89 -32.20 -8.60
N LEU A 8 17.56 -30.95 -8.29
CA LEU A 8 16.17 -30.47 -8.31
C LEU A 8 15.80 -30.02 -9.72
N ASN A 9 14.82 -30.70 -10.30
CA ASN A 9 14.26 -30.28 -11.59
C ASN A 9 13.36 -29.06 -11.39
N PRO A 10 13.60 -27.93 -12.06
CA PRO A 10 12.71 -26.78 -11.98
C PRO A 10 11.31 -27.17 -12.45
N ASP A 11 10.29 -26.55 -11.87
CA ASP A 11 8.87 -26.78 -12.16
C ASP A 11 8.31 -28.16 -11.74
N THR A 12 9.04 -28.92 -10.93
CA THR A 12 8.53 -30.19 -10.37
C THR A 12 7.99 -29.98 -8.95
N THR A 13 6.91 -30.71 -8.65
CA THR A 13 6.30 -30.73 -7.33
C THR A 13 6.96 -31.82 -6.47
N TYR A 14 7.50 -31.46 -5.33
CA TYR A 14 8.11 -32.38 -4.36
C TYR A 14 7.24 -32.47 -3.11
N VAL A 15 7.07 -33.69 -2.58
CA VAL A 15 6.36 -33.90 -1.32
C VAL A 15 7.39 -34.06 -0.21
N TYR A 16 7.43 -33.14 0.75
CA TYR A 16 8.28 -33.20 1.92
C TYR A 16 7.42 -33.12 3.19
N LYS A 17 7.53 -34.15 4.05
CA LYS A 17 6.76 -34.24 5.31
C LYS A 17 5.25 -34.00 5.14
N ASN A 18 4.62 -34.63 4.16
CA ASN A 18 3.21 -34.45 3.81
C ASN A 18 2.81 -33.03 3.36
N GLN A 19 3.77 -32.17 3.06
CA GLN A 19 3.52 -30.87 2.44
C GLN A 19 4.00 -30.89 1.00
N THR A 20 3.16 -30.41 0.10
CA THR A 20 3.50 -30.25 -1.32
C THR A 20 4.32 -28.98 -1.48
N VAL A 21 5.57 -29.09 -1.88
CA VAL A 21 6.46 -27.96 -2.12
C VAL A 21 6.70 -27.84 -3.61
N GLN A 22 6.33 -26.73 -4.20
CA GLN A 22 6.70 -26.40 -5.56
C GLN A 22 7.99 -25.58 -5.55
N ILE A 23 8.99 -26.06 -6.27
CA ILE A 23 10.25 -25.34 -6.43
C ILE A 23 10.21 -24.58 -7.73
N TYR A 24 10.10 -23.25 -7.64
CA TYR A 24 10.21 -22.40 -8.81
C TYR A 24 11.68 -22.18 -9.16
N SER A 25 12.04 -22.46 -10.40
CA SER A 25 13.32 -22.04 -10.97
C SER A 25 13.30 -20.53 -11.15
N GLY A 26 13.64 -19.80 -10.12
CA GLY A 26 14.00 -18.40 -10.24
C GLY A 26 15.34 -18.29 -10.95
N THR A 27 15.40 -18.49 -12.25
CA THR A 27 16.51 -17.99 -13.04
C THR A 27 16.49 -16.47 -12.97
N GLN A 28 17.16 -15.90 -11.97
CA GLN A 28 17.61 -14.52 -12.08
C GLN A 28 18.60 -14.51 -13.24
N LYS A 29 18.08 -14.31 -14.47
CA LYS A 29 18.91 -13.83 -15.53
C LYS A 29 19.44 -12.49 -15.06
N SER A 30 20.73 -12.37 -14.89
CA SER A 30 21.38 -11.06 -14.73
C SER A 30 21.23 -10.35 -16.08
N ASP A 31 20.04 -9.81 -16.33
CA ASP A 31 19.80 -8.98 -17.49
C ASP A 31 20.72 -7.77 -17.32
N GLY A 32 21.41 -7.38 -18.37
CA GLY A 32 22.26 -6.20 -18.33
C GLY A 32 21.47 -4.94 -17.96
N LEU A 33 22.15 -3.84 -17.67
CA LEU A 33 21.55 -2.58 -17.20
C LEU A 33 20.36 -2.13 -18.08
N LEU A 34 20.47 -2.19 -19.39
CA LEU A 34 19.42 -1.75 -20.32
C LEU A 34 18.14 -2.60 -20.25
N PRO A 35 18.18 -3.94 -20.28
CA PRO A 35 17.00 -4.77 -20.07
C PRO A 35 16.35 -4.54 -18.69
N THR A 36 17.13 -4.41 -17.63
CA THR A 36 16.62 -4.12 -16.29
C THR A 36 15.90 -2.78 -16.23
N CYS A 37 16.47 -1.72 -16.83
CA CYS A 37 15.81 -0.41 -16.91
C CYS A 37 14.51 -0.49 -17.71
N LYS A 38 14.50 -1.19 -18.83
CA LYS A 38 13.30 -1.38 -19.65
C LYS A 38 12.21 -2.11 -18.86
N ASN A 39 12.54 -3.22 -18.23
CA ASN A 39 11.58 -4.00 -17.45
C ASN A 39 11.04 -3.18 -16.26
N SER A 40 11.90 -2.45 -15.57
CA SER A 40 11.45 -1.57 -14.47
C SER A 40 10.50 -0.48 -14.98
N LEU A 41 10.74 0.08 -16.16
CA LEU A 41 9.88 1.11 -16.72
C LEU A 41 8.51 0.55 -17.12
N PHE A 42 8.47 -0.57 -17.84
CA PHE A 42 7.22 -1.10 -18.40
C PHE A 42 6.45 -1.98 -17.41
N ASP A 43 7.14 -2.75 -16.57
CA ASP A 43 6.50 -3.73 -15.68
C ASP A 43 6.20 -3.16 -14.29
N ILE A 44 6.88 -2.08 -13.89
CA ILE A 44 6.71 -1.47 -12.57
C ILE A 44 6.18 -0.04 -12.68
N ILE A 45 6.93 0.87 -13.32
CA ILE A 45 6.63 2.30 -13.28
C ILE A 45 5.33 2.62 -14.03
N LEU A 46 5.17 2.10 -15.23
CA LEU A 46 4.03 2.42 -16.08
C LEU A 46 2.69 1.90 -15.52
N PRO A 47 2.58 0.64 -15.03
CA PRO A 47 1.42 0.18 -14.30
C PRO A 47 1.15 0.98 -13.01
N LEU A 48 2.19 1.31 -12.25
CA LEU A 48 2.04 2.11 -11.03
C LEU A 48 1.47 3.50 -11.34
N MET A 49 1.95 4.17 -12.39
CA MET A 49 1.40 5.46 -12.83
C MET A 49 -0.08 5.34 -13.23
N ALA A 50 -0.46 4.27 -13.92
CA ALA A 50 -1.85 4.03 -14.29
C ALA A 50 -2.73 3.83 -13.06
N TYR A 51 -2.29 3.05 -12.08
CA TYR A 51 -2.99 2.90 -10.80
C TYR A 51 -3.13 4.22 -10.04
N LEU A 52 -2.05 5.00 -9.93
CA LEU A 52 -2.08 6.31 -9.28
C LEU A 52 -3.07 7.26 -9.98
N ALA A 53 -3.04 7.33 -11.30
CA ALA A 53 -3.97 8.16 -12.06
C ALA A 53 -5.43 7.76 -11.85
N PHE A 54 -5.71 6.44 -11.88
CA PHE A 54 -7.05 5.91 -11.62
C PHE A 54 -7.54 6.27 -10.20
N PHE A 55 -6.72 6.04 -9.17
CA PHE A 55 -7.11 6.34 -7.80
C PHE A 55 -7.17 7.84 -7.50
N CYS A 56 -6.35 8.68 -8.16
CA CYS A 56 -6.50 10.14 -8.08
C CYS A 56 -7.84 10.59 -8.64
N GLY A 57 -8.27 10.05 -9.79
CA GLY A 57 -9.59 10.33 -10.35
C GLY A 57 -10.73 9.86 -9.44
N LEU A 58 -10.61 8.65 -8.87
CA LEU A 58 -11.58 8.14 -7.91
C LEU A 58 -11.65 9.00 -6.65
N MET A 59 -10.50 9.49 -6.16
CA MET A 59 -10.43 10.42 -5.04
C MET A 59 -11.21 11.69 -5.31
N GLU A 60 -11.04 12.28 -6.47
CA GLU A 60 -11.77 13.50 -6.87
C GLU A 60 -13.28 13.28 -6.87
N VAL A 61 -13.75 12.15 -7.40
CA VAL A 61 -15.17 11.77 -7.36
C VAL A 61 -15.67 11.62 -5.92
N LEU A 62 -14.90 11.01 -5.02
CA LEU A 62 -15.26 10.85 -3.60
C LEU A 62 -15.33 12.20 -2.88
N ILE A 63 -14.46 13.14 -3.22
CA ILE A 63 -14.47 14.49 -2.65
C ILE A 63 -15.68 15.27 -3.16
N ILE A 64 -15.88 15.33 -4.48
CA ILE A 64 -17.00 16.06 -5.11
C ILE A 64 -18.36 15.49 -4.67
N SER A 65 -18.47 14.18 -4.49
CA SER A 65 -19.72 13.54 -4.01
C SER A 65 -20.01 13.80 -2.53
N GLY A 66 -19.07 14.38 -1.79
CA GLY A 66 -19.19 14.60 -0.34
C GLY A 66 -19.12 13.32 0.50
N ALA A 67 -18.78 12.18 -0.12
CA ALA A 67 -18.65 10.90 0.59
C ALA A 67 -17.47 10.93 1.58
N SER A 68 -16.36 11.57 1.19
CA SER A 68 -15.18 11.78 2.04
C SER A 68 -15.52 12.58 3.30
N GLU A 69 -16.33 13.64 3.19
CA GLU A 69 -16.76 14.44 4.34
C GLU A 69 -17.66 13.66 5.31
N LYS A 70 -18.58 12.86 4.79
CA LYS A 70 -19.45 12.00 5.62
C LYS A 70 -18.63 10.99 6.40
N LEU A 71 -17.65 10.36 5.75
CA LEU A 71 -16.74 9.43 6.38
C LEU A 71 -15.85 10.13 7.40
N ALA A 72 -15.30 11.30 7.07
CA ALA A 72 -14.49 12.13 7.98
C ALA A 72 -15.28 12.54 9.23
N LYS A 73 -16.53 12.96 9.09
CA LYS A 73 -17.41 13.29 10.25
C LYS A 73 -17.63 12.11 11.16
N LYS A 74 -17.81 10.90 10.62
CA LYS A 74 -17.99 9.68 11.40
C LYS A 74 -16.71 9.27 12.15
N LEU A 75 -15.55 9.45 11.55
CA LEU A 75 -14.25 9.13 12.14
C LEU A 75 -13.58 10.31 12.88
N SER A 76 -14.18 11.51 12.80
CA SER A 76 -13.66 12.72 13.44
C SER A 76 -13.36 12.57 14.94
N PRO A 77 -14.17 11.88 15.78
CA PRO A 77 -13.84 11.70 17.19
C PRO A 77 -12.56 10.88 17.39
N PHE A 78 -12.33 9.88 16.55
CA PHE A 78 -11.11 9.08 16.58
C PHE A 78 -9.88 9.90 16.18
N PHE A 79 -9.97 10.65 15.07
CA PHE A 79 -8.88 11.51 14.65
C PHE A 79 -8.59 12.67 15.60
N ALA A 80 -9.63 13.25 16.24
CA ALA A 80 -9.45 14.30 17.23
C ALA A 80 -8.66 13.84 18.47
N GLN A 81 -8.73 12.56 18.78
CA GLN A 81 -7.96 12.00 19.91
C GLN A 81 -6.50 11.75 19.53
N ILE A 82 -6.25 11.31 18.29
CA ILE A 82 -4.88 11.00 17.80
C ILE A 82 -4.15 12.28 17.34
N PHE A 83 -4.88 13.22 16.75
CA PHE A 83 -4.35 14.46 16.19
C PHE A 83 -4.93 15.71 16.86
N PRO A 84 -4.60 15.97 18.15
CA PRO A 84 -5.19 17.08 18.91
C PRO A 84 -4.86 18.45 18.32
N SER A 85 -3.75 18.58 17.58
CA SER A 85 -3.29 19.81 16.94
C SER A 85 -4.02 20.13 15.62
N VAL A 86 -4.81 19.20 15.08
CA VAL A 86 -5.52 19.35 13.81
C VAL A 86 -6.98 19.76 14.08
N PRO A 87 -7.47 20.89 13.52
CA PRO A 87 -8.87 21.28 13.65
C PRO A 87 -9.81 20.24 13.05
N LYS A 88 -10.88 19.90 13.77
CA LYS A 88 -11.84 18.83 13.39
C LYS A 88 -12.47 19.00 12.00
N ASN A 89 -12.60 20.24 11.55
CA ASN A 89 -13.23 20.59 10.26
C ASN A 89 -12.20 20.89 9.18
N HIS A 90 -10.93 20.64 9.43
CA HIS A 90 -9.88 20.87 8.44
C HIS A 90 -9.90 19.77 7.36
N GLU A 91 -9.61 20.15 6.12
CA GLU A 91 -9.64 19.22 4.98
C GLU A 91 -8.68 18.03 5.14
N SER A 92 -7.55 18.20 5.86
CA SER A 92 -6.61 17.13 6.16
C SER A 92 -7.28 15.94 6.82
N VAL A 93 -8.31 16.15 7.66
CA VAL A 93 -9.06 15.06 8.31
C VAL A 93 -9.74 14.18 7.28
N SER A 94 -10.30 14.76 6.19
CA SER A 94 -10.90 13.99 5.10
C SER A 94 -9.87 13.16 4.37
N TYR A 95 -8.72 13.74 4.02
CA TYR A 95 -7.65 13.02 3.32
C TYR A 95 -7.02 11.92 4.18
N MET A 96 -6.74 12.21 5.46
CA MET A 96 -6.26 11.19 6.41
C MET A 96 -7.26 10.05 6.56
N THR A 97 -8.55 10.35 6.63
CA THR A 97 -9.62 9.34 6.73
C THR A 97 -9.66 8.44 5.50
N LEU A 98 -9.56 9.01 4.28
CA LEU A 98 -9.54 8.24 3.04
C LEU A 98 -8.27 7.39 2.92
N ASN A 99 -7.12 7.94 3.30
CA ASN A 99 -5.86 7.18 3.36
C ASN A 99 -5.98 5.99 4.33
N PHE A 100 -6.54 6.24 5.51
CA PHE A 100 -6.74 5.20 6.52
C PHE A 100 -7.71 4.12 6.02
N ALA A 101 -8.83 4.51 5.41
CA ALA A 101 -9.79 3.57 4.85
C ALA A 101 -9.17 2.70 3.74
N ALA A 102 -8.37 3.29 2.86
CA ALA A 102 -7.65 2.56 1.82
C ALA A 102 -6.66 1.55 2.39
N ASN A 103 -5.88 1.95 3.42
CA ASN A 103 -4.96 1.06 4.12
C ASN A 103 -5.69 -0.08 4.83
N PHE A 104 -6.82 0.18 5.50
CA PHE A 104 -7.64 -0.85 6.14
C PHE A 104 -8.11 -1.93 5.17
N LEU A 105 -8.43 -1.52 3.94
CA LEU A 105 -8.82 -2.44 2.86
C LEU A 105 -7.62 -3.09 2.16
N GLY A 106 -6.39 -2.77 2.56
CA GLY A 106 -5.17 -3.29 1.95
C GLY A 106 -4.95 -2.81 0.51
N LEU A 107 -5.47 -1.62 0.18
CA LEU A 107 -5.32 -1.00 -1.14
C LEU A 107 -4.15 -0.02 -1.13
N ASP A 108 -2.92 -0.54 -1.03
CA ASP A 108 -1.71 0.26 -0.88
C ASP A 108 -1.55 1.35 -1.96
N SER A 109 -1.83 0.99 -3.21
CA SER A 109 -1.76 1.95 -4.33
C SER A 109 -2.81 3.06 -4.24
N ALA A 110 -3.98 2.78 -3.66
CA ALA A 110 -5.02 3.78 -3.44
C ALA A 110 -4.70 4.70 -2.25
N ALA A 111 -4.02 4.19 -1.23
CA ALA A 111 -3.64 4.95 -0.06
C ALA A 111 -2.64 6.08 -0.38
N THR A 112 -1.74 5.87 -1.33
CA THR A 112 -0.66 6.81 -1.67
C THR A 112 -1.16 8.21 -2.04
N PRO A 113 -2.07 8.43 -3.01
CA PRO A 113 -2.55 9.77 -3.36
C PRO A 113 -3.28 10.45 -2.20
N PHE A 114 -4.02 9.71 -1.39
CA PHE A 114 -4.67 10.26 -0.19
C PHE A 114 -3.64 10.70 0.85
N GLY A 115 -2.58 9.90 1.04
CA GLY A 115 -1.48 10.23 1.94
C GLY A 115 -0.74 11.49 1.54
N LEU A 116 -0.41 11.65 0.26
CA LEU A 116 0.24 12.85 -0.27
C LEU A 116 -0.62 14.10 -0.04
N LYS A 117 -1.92 14.03 -0.35
CA LYS A 117 -2.85 15.15 -0.11
C LYS A 117 -3.04 15.44 1.38
N ALA A 118 -3.06 14.43 2.24
CA ALA A 118 -3.10 14.63 3.68
C ALA A 118 -1.86 15.38 4.18
N MET A 119 -0.65 15.00 3.73
CA MET A 119 0.60 15.66 4.11
C MET A 119 0.67 17.10 3.58
N GLU A 120 0.25 17.33 2.33
CA GLU A 120 0.16 18.67 1.74
C GLU A 120 -0.77 19.57 2.58
N SER A 121 -1.95 19.07 2.91
CA SER A 121 -2.93 19.80 3.72
C SER A 121 -2.44 20.02 5.17
N LEU A 122 -1.78 19.04 5.80
CA LEU A 122 -1.17 19.20 7.12
C LEU A 122 -0.05 20.24 7.11
N GLN A 123 0.68 20.38 5.99
CA GLN A 123 1.73 21.39 5.85
C GLN A 123 1.17 22.81 5.89
N THR A 124 -0.08 23.04 5.53
CA THR A 124 -0.71 24.35 5.65
C THR A 124 -0.86 24.78 7.10
N LEU A 125 -1.09 23.83 8.00
CA LEU A 125 -1.21 24.04 9.45
C LEU A 125 0.13 24.14 10.17
N ASN A 126 1.22 23.76 9.51
CA ASN A 126 2.54 23.70 10.11
C ASN A 126 3.13 25.11 10.26
N PRO A 127 3.45 25.58 11.48
CA PRO A 127 4.05 26.90 11.69
C PRO A 127 5.49 26.98 11.19
N ASP A 128 6.26 25.89 11.27
CA ASP A 128 7.65 25.79 10.82
C ASP A 128 7.72 24.98 9.52
N LYS A 129 7.95 25.65 8.40
CA LYS A 129 7.94 25.02 7.08
C LYS A 129 9.15 24.12 6.82
N ASP A 130 10.22 24.29 7.60
CA ASP A 130 11.47 23.55 7.46
C ASP A 130 11.53 22.28 8.32
N LYS A 131 10.55 22.11 9.23
CA LYS A 131 10.43 20.95 10.11
C LYS A 131 9.08 20.29 10.01
N ALA A 132 9.04 18.97 10.13
CA ALA A 132 7.77 18.25 10.22
C ALA A 132 7.06 18.57 11.54
N SER A 133 5.76 18.84 11.47
CA SER A 133 4.91 18.99 12.65
C SER A 133 4.62 17.66 13.33
N ASP A 134 4.23 17.68 14.61
CA ASP A 134 3.85 16.48 15.35
C ASP A 134 2.72 15.71 14.66
N ALA A 135 1.76 16.41 14.05
CA ALA A 135 0.69 15.80 13.29
C ALA A 135 1.20 15.06 12.03
N GLN A 136 2.18 15.64 11.33
CA GLN A 136 2.79 14.99 10.16
C GLN A 136 3.60 13.75 10.58
N ILE A 137 4.38 13.85 11.65
CA ILE A 137 5.15 12.72 12.18
C ILE A 137 4.21 11.59 12.62
N MET A 138 3.16 11.91 13.38
CA MET A 138 2.17 10.94 13.83
C MET A 138 1.46 10.28 12.64
N PHE A 139 1.08 11.04 11.61
CA PHE A 139 0.44 10.50 10.41
C PHE A 139 1.38 9.54 9.67
N MET A 140 2.66 9.88 9.51
CA MET A 140 3.64 8.98 8.91
C MET A 140 3.84 7.70 9.71
N CYS A 141 3.93 7.79 11.04
CA CYS A 141 4.05 6.62 11.91
C CYS A 141 2.84 5.71 11.78
N LEU A 142 1.64 6.28 11.75
CA LEU A 142 0.40 5.53 11.61
C LEU A 142 0.29 4.85 10.24
N HIS A 143 0.71 5.54 9.18
CA HIS A 143 0.76 5.00 7.83
C HIS A 143 1.81 3.87 7.70
N ALA A 144 3.00 4.09 8.26
CA ALA A 144 4.08 3.09 8.26
C ALA A 144 3.75 1.83 9.10
N ALA A 145 2.89 1.96 10.12
CA ALA A 145 2.42 0.81 10.89
C ALA A 145 1.59 -0.19 10.08
N GLY A 146 1.14 0.19 8.87
CA GLY A 146 0.48 -0.70 7.92
C GLY A 146 -0.77 -1.39 8.48
N LEU A 147 -1.65 -0.62 9.12
CA LEU A 147 -2.89 -1.15 9.70
C LEU A 147 -3.84 -1.66 8.60
N THR A 148 -3.61 -2.87 8.14
CA THR A 148 -4.46 -3.56 7.17
C THR A 148 -5.35 -4.57 7.87
N LEU A 149 -6.65 -4.49 7.63
CA LEU A 149 -7.62 -5.47 8.13
C LEU A 149 -7.76 -6.64 7.14
N ILE A 150 -7.68 -6.34 5.85
CA ILE A 150 -7.74 -7.30 4.76
C ILE A 150 -6.45 -7.16 3.95
N PRO A 151 -5.49 -8.10 4.08
CA PRO A 151 -4.20 -8.01 3.39
C PRO A 151 -4.33 -8.38 1.90
N THR A 152 -5.11 -7.59 1.14
CA THR A 152 -5.43 -7.88 -0.27
C THR A 152 -4.19 -7.98 -1.15
N SER A 153 -3.18 -7.16 -0.91
CA SER A 153 -1.91 -7.20 -1.63
C SER A 153 -1.17 -8.53 -1.41
N ILE A 154 -1.13 -9.01 -0.15
CA ILE A 154 -0.49 -10.29 0.19
C ILE A 154 -1.26 -11.46 -0.44
N ILE A 155 -2.59 -11.43 -0.37
CA ILE A 155 -3.46 -12.43 -1.01
C ILE A 155 -3.22 -12.44 -2.52
N GLY A 156 -3.12 -11.26 -3.14
CA GLY A 156 -2.81 -11.12 -4.56
C GLY A 156 -1.44 -11.71 -4.94
N TYR A 157 -0.39 -11.43 -4.20
CA TYR A 157 0.94 -12.02 -4.42
C TYR A 157 0.94 -13.53 -4.24
N ARG A 158 0.24 -14.05 -3.23
CA ARG A 158 0.11 -15.49 -3.01
C ARG A 158 -0.66 -16.17 -4.14
N ALA A 159 -1.72 -15.53 -4.63
CA ALA A 159 -2.48 -16.03 -5.79
C ALA A 159 -1.61 -16.04 -7.06
N ALA A 160 -0.83 -14.99 -7.31
CA ALA A 160 0.10 -14.91 -8.42
C ALA A 160 1.22 -15.96 -8.33
N ALA A 161 1.61 -16.34 -7.11
CA ALA A 161 2.56 -17.42 -6.84
C ALA A 161 1.92 -18.82 -6.85
N ASN A 162 0.69 -18.97 -7.30
CA ASN A 162 -0.09 -20.23 -7.34
C ASN A 162 -0.16 -20.94 -5.97
N ALA A 163 -0.32 -20.19 -4.87
CA ALA A 163 -0.55 -20.77 -3.56
C ALA A 163 -1.87 -21.56 -3.56
N GLU A 164 -1.90 -22.71 -2.92
CA GLU A 164 -3.08 -23.60 -2.87
C GLU A 164 -4.28 -22.91 -2.22
N ASN A 165 -4.04 -22.11 -1.19
CA ASN A 165 -5.03 -21.23 -0.58
C ASN A 165 -4.45 -19.82 -0.36
N PRO A 166 -4.63 -18.88 -1.29
CA PRO A 166 -4.08 -17.53 -1.19
C PRO A 166 -4.61 -16.72 0.01
N ALA A 167 -5.83 -17.02 0.46
CA ALA A 167 -6.49 -16.30 1.54
C ALA A 167 -6.11 -16.78 2.96
N ASP A 168 -5.31 -17.82 3.07
CA ASP A 168 -4.82 -18.36 4.33
C ASP A 168 -3.61 -17.54 4.82
N VAL A 169 -3.88 -16.36 5.42
CA VAL A 169 -2.93 -15.35 5.90
C VAL A 169 -3.22 -14.99 7.35
#